data_517a07a6935770e156c1ed77396c081a
#
_entry.id   517a07a6935770e156c1ed77396c081a
#
_cell.length_a   1.000
_cell.length_b   1.000
_cell.length_c   1.000
_cell.angle_alpha   90.00
_cell.angle_beta   90.00
_cell.angle_gamma   90.00
#
_symmetry.space_group_name_H-M   'P 1'
#
loop_
_entity.id
_entity.type
_entity.pdbx_description
1 polymer ?
#
loop_
_entity_poly.entity_id
_entity_poly.type
_entity_poly.pdbx_seq_one_letter_code
_entity_poly.pdbx_strand_id
1 'polypeptide(L)'
;PTLETGDFVLVNKFDYGVRLPIVNKKIIDVGEPKRGDVIVFRYPPQPTISYIKRVIGLPGDHIVYDHGQLIINGQKVPKVLTQFSREKDVMDTPTSIYHKETIGEHTFTMRELEGVNVARQAPFINYVENGKYANQDGLYWEVTVPKGHYFAMGDNRDQSADSRFWGFVPEENLTGRAFYVWMHKEPGLHLPNFSRNGKID
;
A
#
# COMPACT_ATOMS: atom_id res chain seq x y z
N PRO A 1 -4.32 -5.46 -9.55
CA PRO A 1 -3.75 -5.32 -8.20
C PRO A 1 -4.03 -6.58 -7.37
N THR A 2 -3.30 -6.73 -6.25
CA THR A 2 -3.44 -7.90 -5.37
C THR A 2 -4.83 -7.99 -4.77
N LEU A 3 -5.38 -6.88 -4.31
CA LEU A 3 -6.73 -6.79 -3.74
C LEU A 3 -7.63 -5.89 -4.58
N GLU A 4 -8.91 -6.25 -4.63
CA GLU A 4 -9.97 -5.52 -5.33
C GLU A 4 -11.13 -5.22 -4.39
N THR A 5 -11.93 -4.21 -4.76
CA THR A 5 -13.17 -3.92 -4.03
C THR A 5 -14.09 -5.13 -4.05
N GLY A 6 -14.53 -5.58 -2.89
CA GLY A 6 -15.34 -6.78 -2.74
C GLY A 6 -14.57 -8.01 -2.27
N ASP A 7 -13.24 -7.96 -2.16
CA ASP A 7 -12.46 -9.04 -1.57
C ASP A 7 -12.65 -9.09 -0.05
N PHE A 8 -12.93 -10.28 0.46
CA PHE A 8 -12.95 -10.59 1.89
C PHE A 8 -11.63 -11.24 2.27
N VAL A 9 -10.89 -10.58 3.16
CA VAL A 9 -9.54 -10.98 3.54
C VAL A 9 -9.48 -11.53 4.96
N LEU A 10 -8.65 -12.54 5.17
CA LEU A 10 -8.30 -13.04 6.50
C LEU A 10 -7.10 -12.26 7.03
N VAL A 11 -7.23 -11.80 8.27
CA VAL A 11 -6.24 -10.97 8.95
C VAL A 11 -5.73 -11.67 10.20
N ASN A 12 -4.44 -11.91 10.29
CA ASN A 12 -3.80 -12.36 11.52
C ASN A 12 -3.48 -11.16 12.41
N LYS A 13 -4.25 -11.03 13.48
CA LYS A 13 -4.11 -9.93 14.46
C LYS A 13 -2.96 -10.13 15.44
N PHE A 14 -2.38 -11.31 15.49
CA PHE A 14 -1.32 -11.66 16.43
C PHE A 14 0.09 -11.48 15.84
N ASP A 15 0.23 -11.35 14.53
CA ASP A 15 1.54 -11.23 13.86
C ASP A 15 2.38 -10.04 14.38
N TYR A 16 1.73 -8.96 14.82
CA TYR A 16 2.40 -7.74 15.29
C TYR A 16 2.24 -7.50 16.80
N GLY A 17 2.07 -8.59 17.55
CA GLY A 17 1.95 -8.57 19.00
C GLY A 17 0.52 -8.52 19.52
N VAL A 18 0.37 -8.91 20.79
CA VAL A 18 -0.92 -8.87 21.49
C VAL A 18 -1.12 -7.49 22.09
N ARG A 19 -2.23 -6.84 21.75
CA ARG A 19 -2.60 -5.51 22.26
C ARG A 19 -3.83 -5.61 23.16
N LEU A 20 -3.85 -4.83 24.22
CA LEU A 20 -5.03 -4.71 25.09
C LEU A 20 -6.18 -4.05 24.32
N PRO A 21 -7.42 -4.64 24.35
CA PRO A 21 -8.52 -4.19 23.48
C PRO A 21 -8.97 -2.74 23.70
N ILE A 22 -8.85 -2.21 24.92
CA ILE A 22 -9.34 -0.87 25.26
C ILE A 22 -8.25 0.19 25.10
N VAL A 23 -7.05 -0.07 25.60
CA VAL A 23 -5.94 0.91 25.63
C VAL A 23 -4.97 0.73 24.47
N ASN A 24 -5.16 -0.27 23.62
CA ASN A 24 -4.30 -0.61 22.46
C ASN A 24 -2.79 -0.70 22.81
N LYS A 25 -2.46 -0.94 24.07
CA LYS A 25 -1.08 -1.10 24.52
C LYS A 25 -0.58 -2.50 24.18
N LYS A 26 0.56 -2.57 23.46
CA LYS A 26 1.24 -3.83 23.15
C LYS A 26 1.77 -4.44 24.44
N ILE A 27 1.35 -5.66 24.75
CA ILE A 27 1.74 -6.40 25.98
C ILE A 27 2.67 -7.57 25.67
N ILE A 28 2.62 -8.12 24.47
CA ILE A 28 3.52 -9.17 24.00
C ILE A 28 4.02 -8.77 22.63
N ASP A 29 5.33 -8.78 22.47
CA ASP A 29 5.99 -8.58 21.17
C ASP A 29 6.13 -9.94 20.48
N VAL A 30 5.49 -10.12 19.34
CA VAL A 30 5.52 -11.37 18.57
C VAL A 30 6.30 -11.17 17.27
N GLY A 31 6.17 -10.01 16.63
CA GLY A 31 6.85 -9.70 15.40
C GLY A 31 6.57 -8.27 14.92
N GLU A 32 7.28 -7.89 13.88
CA GLU A 32 7.14 -6.58 13.23
C GLU A 32 6.79 -6.77 11.75
N PRO A 33 6.08 -5.80 11.15
CA PRO A 33 5.87 -5.80 9.71
C PRO A 33 7.17 -5.88 8.93
N LYS A 34 7.16 -6.68 7.87
CA LYS A 34 8.24 -6.77 6.90
C LYS A 34 7.90 -5.98 5.65
N ARG A 35 8.93 -5.59 4.88
CA ARG A 35 8.68 -4.99 3.55
C ARG A 35 7.94 -5.97 2.66
N GLY A 36 6.87 -5.49 2.02
CA GLY A 36 6.00 -6.29 1.19
C GLY A 36 4.78 -6.86 1.90
N ASP A 37 4.75 -6.93 3.24
CA ASP A 37 3.55 -7.35 3.97
C ASP A 37 2.35 -6.47 3.63
N VAL A 38 1.17 -7.08 3.49
CA VAL A 38 -0.10 -6.36 3.40
C VAL A 38 -0.67 -6.20 4.81
N ILE A 39 -0.70 -4.97 5.30
CA ILE A 39 -1.12 -4.64 6.66
C ILE A 39 -2.52 -4.04 6.70
N VAL A 40 -3.25 -4.39 7.75
CA VAL A 40 -4.49 -3.72 8.16
C VAL A 40 -4.18 -2.82 9.34
N PHE A 41 -4.63 -1.58 9.28
CA PHE A 41 -4.34 -0.59 10.31
C PHE A 41 -5.48 0.43 10.42
N ARG A 42 -5.55 1.12 11.56
CA ARG A 42 -6.44 2.25 11.75
C ARG A 42 -5.92 3.45 10.98
N TYR A 43 -6.75 4.06 10.16
CA TYR A 43 -6.40 5.23 9.35
C TYR A 43 -5.95 6.39 10.24
N PRO A 44 -4.70 6.89 10.14
CA PRO A 44 -4.17 7.83 11.12
C PRO A 44 -4.99 9.12 11.30
N PRO A 45 -5.49 9.78 10.21
CA PRO A 45 -6.35 10.95 10.36
C PRO A 45 -7.73 10.66 10.96
N GLN A 46 -8.24 9.43 10.85
CA GLN A 46 -9.54 9.01 11.37
C GLN A 46 -9.52 7.55 11.84
N PRO A 47 -9.06 7.26 13.06
CA PRO A 47 -8.80 5.90 13.55
C PRO A 47 -10.03 4.98 13.69
N THR A 48 -11.23 5.50 13.46
CA THR A 48 -12.46 4.70 13.36
C THR A 48 -12.57 3.91 12.06
N ILE A 49 -11.80 4.28 11.04
CA ILE A 49 -11.75 3.64 9.73
C ILE A 49 -10.51 2.75 9.65
N SER A 50 -10.67 1.54 9.13
CA SER A 50 -9.54 0.64 8.84
C SER A 50 -9.15 0.73 7.37
N TYR A 51 -7.83 0.78 7.13
CA TYR A 51 -7.23 0.71 5.80
C TYR A 51 -6.42 -0.56 5.65
N ILE A 52 -6.27 -0.99 4.40
CA ILE A 52 -5.41 -2.09 4.01
C ILE A 52 -4.44 -1.59 2.93
N LYS A 53 -3.13 -1.72 3.17
CA LYS A 53 -2.07 -1.26 2.25
C LYS A 53 -0.85 -2.18 2.39
N ARG A 54 0.05 -2.11 1.40
CA ARG A 54 1.33 -2.82 1.43
C ARG A 54 2.41 -1.97 2.07
N VAL A 55 3.22 -2.59 2.94
CA VAL A 55 4.40 -1.97 3.55
C VAL A 55 5.49 -1.81 2.50
N ILE A 56 5.86 -0.57 2.23
CA ILE A 56 6.97 -0.21 1.34
C ILE A 56 8.22 0.10 2.14
N GLY A 57 8.08 0.85 3.23
CA GLY A 57 9.19 1.26 4.08
C GLY A 57 8.99 0.94 5.54
N LEU A 58 10.08 0.49 6.15
CA LEU A 58 10.22 0.20 7.58
C LEU A 58 10.82 1.41 8.30
N PRO A 59 10.75 1.47 9.65
CA PRO A 59 11.41 2.52 10.43
C PRO A 59 12.88 2.70 10.03
N GLY A 60 13.27 3.93 9.67
CA GLY A 60 14.61 4.29 9.23
C GLY A 60 14.87 4.15 7.74
N ASP A 61 13.96 3.58 6.96
CA ASP A 61 14.15 3.47 5.51
C ASP A 61 14.11 4.83 4.82
N HIS A 62 15.03 5.02 3.88
CA HIS A 62 15.00 6.11 2.92
C HIS A 62 14.37 5.60 1.61
N ILE A 63 13.24 6.18 1.23
CA ILE A 63 12.46 5.82 0.06
C ILE A 63 12.56 6.96 -0.94
N VAL A 64 12.92 6.61 -2.17
CA VAL A 64 12.92 7.52 -3.32
C VAL A 64 11.98 6.96 -4.37
N TYR A 65 11.18 7.81 -4.96
CA TYR A 65 10.42 7.53 -6.17
C TYR A 65 10.93 8.43 -7.27
N ASP A 66 11.46 7.82 -8.32
CA ASP A 66 12.06 8.51 -9.44
C ASP A 66 11.45 8.01 -10.76
N HIS A 67 10.61 8.84 -11.39
CA HIS A 67 9.99 8.57 -12.70
C HIS A 67 9.36 7.16 -12.80
N GLY A 68 8.58 6.77 -11.81
CA GLY A 68 7.92 5.46 -11.78
C GLY A 68 8.74 4.33 -11.15
N GLN A 69 9.98 4.60 -10.73
CA GLN A 69 10.88 3.64 -10.09
C GLN A 69 10.96 3.89 -8.59
N LEU A 70 10.59 2.89 -7.78
CA LEU A 70 10.88 2.90 -6.34
C LEU A 70 12.34 2.49 -6.09
N ILE A 71 12.97 3.20 -5.17
CA ILE A 71 14.33 2.93 -4.68
C ILE A 71 14.25 2.97 -3.16
N ILE A 72 14.67 1.90 -2.50
CA ILE A 72 14.65 1.79 -1.03
C ILE A 72 16.10 1.60 -0.55
N ASN A 73 16.58 2.50 0.30
CA ASN A 73 17.96 2.50 0.79
C ASN A 73 19.01 2.41 -0.33
N GLY A 74 18.77 3.14 -1.42
CA GLY A 74 19.65 3.15 -2.60
C GLY A 74 19.52 1.96 -3.53
N GLN A 75 18.68 0.98 -3.23
CA GLN A 75 18.44 -0.20 -4.08
C GLN A 75 17.15 -0.06 -4.87
N LYS A 76 17.23 -0.19 -6.19
CA LYS A 76 16.04 -0.19 -7.06
C LYS A 76 15.18 -1.40 -6.76
N VAL A 77 13.88 -1.16 -6.57
CA VAL A 77 12.87 -2.22 -6.46
C VAL A 77 12.65 -2.85 -7.83
N PRO A 78 12.82 -4.17 -7.97
CA PRO A 78 12.57 -4.87 -9.24
C PRO A 78 11.12 -4.66 -9.69
N LYS A 79 10.95 -4.18 -10.93
CA LYS A 79 9.66 -3.88 -11.54
C LYS A 79 9.68 -4.38 -12.99
N VAL A 80 8.77 -5.29 -13.34
CA VAL A 80 8.67 -5.90 -14.66
C VAL A 80 7.28 -5.68 -15.24
N LEU A 81 7.21 -5.08 -16.42
CA LEU A 81 5.96 -4.90 -17.15
C LEU A 81 5.36 -6.26 -17.51
N THR A 82 4.08 -6.44 -17.25
CA THR A 82 3.35 -7.69 -17.54
C THR A 82 2.20 -7.53 -18.52
N GLN A 83 1.46 -6.43 -18.44
CA GLN A 83 0.26 -6.26 -19.24
C GLN A 83 -0.10 -4.78 -19.40
N PHE A 84 -0.68 -4.47 -20.57
CA PHE A 84 -1.48 -3.26 -20.78
C PHE A 84 -2.96 -3.67 -20.95
N SER A 85 -3.85 -2.95 -20.29
CA SER A 85 -5.30 -3.16 -20.45
C SER A 85 -6.00 -1.82 -20.55
N ARG A 86 -6.81 -1.67 -21.60
CA ARG A 86 -7.71 -0.54 -21.79
C ARG A 86 -9.13 -1.05 -21.69
N GLU A 87 -9.95 -0.39 -20.91
CA GLU A 87 -11.38 -0.67 -20.85
C GLU A 87 -12.01 -0.37 -22.23
N LYS A 88 -12.62 -1.39 -22.85
CA LYS A 88 -12.94 -1.37 -24.29
C LYS A 88 -14.05 -0.39 -24.70
N ASP A 89 -14.88 0.06 -23.77
CA ASP A 89 -16.12 0.77 -24.10
C ASP A 89 -16.28 2.16 -23.46
N VAL A 90 -15.24 2.70 -22.81
CA VAL A 90 -15.29 4.03 -22.21
C VAL A 90 -14.27 4.92 -22.89
N MET A 91 -14.74 5.86 -23.69
CA MET A 91 -13.90 6.91 -24.27
C MET A 91 -13.28 7.70 -23.11
N ASP A 92 -11.97 7.98 -23.21
CA ASP A 92 -11.17 8.75 -22.25
C ASP A 92 -10.77 8.06 -20.92
N THR A 93 -10.90 6.74 -20.80
CA THR A 93 -10.28 6.04 -19.66
C THR A 93 -8.78 5.82 -19.90
N PRO A 94 -7.93 6.16 -18.92
CA PRO A 94 -6.49 5.89 -19.02
C PRO A 94 -6.22 4.38 -19.17
N THR A 95 -5.21 4.04 -19.97
CA THR A 95 -4.75 2.66 -20.07
C THR A 95 -4.20 2.21 -18.73
N SER A 96 -4.64 1.06 -18.25
CA SER A 96 -4.06 0.41 -17.07
C SER A 96 -2.77 -0.32 -17.48
N ILE A 97 -1.70 -0.05 -16.76
CA ILE A 97 -0.38 -0.65 -16.95
C ILE A 97 -0.10 -1.52 -15.73
N TYR A 98 0.08 -2.81 -15.96
CA TYR A 98 0.34 -3.78 -14.89
C TYR A 98 1.81 -4.18 -14.86
N HIS A 99 2.37 -4.20 -13.67
CA HIS A 99 3.72 -4.65 -13.43
C HIS A 99 3.74 -5.72 -12.33
N LYS A 100 4.71 -6.61 -12.41
CA LYS A 100 5.18 -7.39 -11.26
C LYS A 100 6.26 -6.58 -10.55
N GLU A 101 6.04 -6.29 -9.28
CA GLU A 101 6.99 -5.60 -8.42
C GLU A 101 7.42 -6.53 -7.29
N THR A 102 8.70 -6.51 -6.92
CA THR A 102 9.25 -7.36 -5.85
C THR A 102 9.78 -6.51 -4.72
N ILE A 103 9.19 -6.62 -3.54
CA ILE A 103 9.60 -5.91 -2.33
C ILE A 103 9.79 -6.92 -1.20
N GLY A 104 11.02 -7.00 -0.67
CA GLY A 104 11.38 -8.05 0.28
C GLY A 104 11.27 -9.43 -0.37
N GLU A 105 10.52 -10.33 0.27
CA GLU A 105 10.26 -11.69 -0.23
C GLU A 105 8.97 -11.80 -1.07
N HIS A 106 8.24 -10.67 -1.24
CA HIS A 106 6.94 -10.63 -1.89
C HIS A 106 7.03 -10.14 -3.34
N THR A 107 6.44 -10.90 -4.27
CA THR A 107 6.25 -10.48 -5.66
C THR A 107 4.76 -10.38 -5.96
N PHE A 108 4.29 -9.20 -6.29
CA PHE A 108 2.88 -8.91 -6.45
C PHE A 108 2.59 -8.12 -7.73
N THR A 109 1.33 -8.10 -8.13
CA THR A 109 0.88 -7.31 -9.28
C THR A 109 0.46 -5.93 -8.81
N MET A 110 1.11 -4.89 -9.31
CA MET A 110 0.69 -3.51 -9.13
C MET A 110 0.14 -2.92 -10.42
N ARG A 111 -0.71 -1.91 -10.31
CA ARG A 111 -1.34 -1.19 -11.40
C ARG A 111 -1.02 0.30 -11.33
N GLU A 112 -0.66 0.85 -12.48
CA GLU A 112 -0.55 2.29 -12.74
C GLU A 112 -1.50 2.67 -13.87
N LEU A 113 -1.81 3.95 -13.99
CA LEU A 113 -2.62 4.50 -15.08
C LEU A 113 -1.75 5.36 -16.00
N GLU A 114 -1.81 5.09 -17.29
CA GLU A 114 -1.05 5.83 -18.30
C GLU A 114 -1.39 7.33 -18.25
N GLY A 115 -0.37 8.17 -18.15
CA GLY A 115 -0.54 9.62 -18.11
C GLY A 115 -1.09 10.19 -16.79
N VAL A 116 -1.39 9.35 -15.80
CA VAL A 116 -1.84 9.79 -14.47
C VAL A 116 -0.64 9.85 -13.53
N ASN A 117 -0.56 10.91 -12.76
CA ASN A 117 0.41 11.04 -11.67
C ASN A 117 -0.28 11.57 -10.42
N VAL A 118 -0.73 10.65 -9.59
CA VAL A 118 -1.42 10.96 -8.34
C VAL A 118 -0.53 11.69 -7.33
N ALA A 119 0.78 11.54 -7.44
CA ALA A 119 1.73 12.19 -6.54
C ALA A 119 1.67 13.73 -6.61
N ARG A 120 1.26 14.29 -7.75
CA ARG A 120 1.01 15.75 -7.87
C ARG A 120 -0.06 16.26 -6.91
N GLN A 121 -1.03 15.42 -6.57
CA GLN A 121 -2.16 15.77 -5.72
C GLN A 121 -1.98 15.27 -4.28
N ALA A 122 -0.88 14.60 -3.99
CA ALA A 122 -0.62 13.97 -2.70
C ALA A 122 -0.01 14.97 -1.71
N PRO A 123 -0.77 15.47 -0.71
CA PRO A 123 -0.32 16.58 0.12
C PRO A 123 0.93 16.25 0.92
N PHE A 124 1.02 15.06 1.49
CA PHE A 124 2.12 14.72 2.37
C PHE A 124 3.47 14.79 1.69
N ILE A 125 3.65 14.12 0.55
CA ILE A 125 4.93 14.13 -0.17
C ILE A 125 5.26 15.48 -0.81
N ASN A 126 4.26 16.36 -0.98
CA ASN A 126 4.46 17.72 -1.49
C ASN A 126 4.78 18.75 -0.40
N TYR A 127 4.56 18.42 0.88
CA TYR A 127 4.70 19.34 2.02
C TYR A 127 5.73 18.90 3.07
N VAL A 128 6.62 17.97 2.78
CA VAL A 128 7.59 17.52 3.79
C VAL A 128 8.60 18.60 4.09
N GLU A 129 8.59 19.13 5.31
CA GLU A 129 9.34 20.31 5.76
C GLU A 129 10.88 20.18 5.73
N ASN A 130 11.43 18.99 5.62
CA ASN A 130 12.87 18.75 5.78
C ASN A 130 13.50 17.99 4.60
N GLY A 131 12.86 18.00 3.49
CA GLY A 131 13.29 17.16 2.47
C GLY A 131 13.63 17.84 1.15
N LYS A 132 14.28 17.14 0.33
CA LYS A 132 14.46 17.43 -1.10
C LYS A 132 13.33 16.71 -1.82
N TYR A 133 12.46 17.42 -2.49
CA TYR A 133 11.06 17.08 -2.64
C TYR A 133 10.63 16.83 -4.03
N ALA A 134 9.35 16.42 -4.09
CA ALA A 134 8.64 16.35 -5.32
C ALA A 134 9.01 17.54 -6.20
N ASN A 135 9.64 17.29 -7.34
CA ASN A 135 9.66 18.26 -8.41
C ASN A 135 8.18 18.58 -8.72
N GLN A 136 7.92 19.77 -9.25
CA GLN A 136 6.56 20.29 -9.47
C GLN A 136 5.67 19.39 -10.32
N ASP A 137 6.25 18.42 -11.02
CA ASP A 137 5.53 17.41 -11.82
C ASP A 137 5.16 16.14 -11.02
N GLY A 138 5.65 15.99 -9.77
CA GLY A 138 5.40 14.84 -8.90
C GLY A 138 6.06 13.55 -9.38
N LEU A 139 6.99 13.61 -10.34
CA LEU A 139 7.70 12.43 -10.85
C LEU A 139 8.86 12.01 -9.96
N TYR A 140 9.31 12.90 -9.08
CA TYR A 140 10.34 12.63 -8.09
C TYR A 140 9.85 13.03 -6.69
N TRP A 141 10.02 12.16 -5.73
CA TRP A 141 9.87 12.46 -4.30
C TRP A 141 10.71 11.51 -3.46
N GLU A 142 11.04 11.94 -2.27
CA GLU A 142 11.77 11.11 -1.31
C GLU A 142 11.25 11.34 0.11
N VAL A 143 11.30 10.30 0.93
CA VAL A 143 10.93 10.37 2.35
C VAL A 143 11.83 9.45 3.17
N THR A 144 12.08 9.83 4.43
CA THR A 144 12.69 8.93 5.41
C THR A 144 11.65 8.53 6.44
N VAL A 145 11.47 7.24 6.64
CA VAL A 145 10.45 6.70 7.57
C VAL A 145 10.92 6.91 9.01
N PRO A 146 10.14 7.62 9.85
CA PRO A 146 10.52 7.83 11.25
C PRO A 146 10.52 6.54 12.06
N LYS A 147 11.23 6.53 13.20
CA LYS A 147 11.18 5.43 14.15
C LYS A 147 9.74 5.18 14.63
N GLY A 148 9.34 3.90 14.72
CA GLY A 148 8.00 3.50 15.14
C GLY A 148 6.90 3.77 14.12
N HIS A 149 7.26 4.01 12.85
CA HIS A 149 6.32 4.28 11.77
C HIS A 149 6.64 3.42 10.54
N TYR A 150 5.64 3.27 9.67
CA TYR A 150 5.74 2.56 8.40
C TYR A 150 5.26 3.44 7.26
N PHE A 151 5.82 3.24 6.07
CA PHE A 151 5.32 3.87 4.85
C PHE A 151 4.60 2.81 4.02
N ALA A 152 3.32 3.01 3.77
CA ALA A 152 2.47 2.03 3.11
C ALA A 152 1.82 2.60 1.84
N MET A 153 1.81 1.82 0.76
CA MET A 153 1.18 2.19 -0.51
C MET A 153 0.20 1.12 -0.97
N GLY A 154 -0.78 1.55 -1.76
CA GLY A 154 -1.69 0.63 -2.43
C GLY A 154 -1.09 0.04 -3.70
N ASP A 155 -1.40 -1.22 -4.01
CA ASP A 155 -0.96 -1.87 -5.25
C ASP A 155 -1.64 -1.27 -6.49
N ASN A 156 -2.77 -0.58 -6.32
CA ASN A 156 -3.39 0.27 -7.34
C ASN A 156 -2.86 1.70 -7.21
N ARG A 157 -1.64 1.92 -7.67
CA ARG A 157 -0.81 3.10 -7.41
C ARG A 157 -1.52 4.45 -7.59
N ASP A 158 -2.21 4.64 -8.73
CA ASP A 158 -2.81 5.93 -9.07
C ASP A 158 -4.26 6.08 -8.57
N GLN A 159 -4.82 5.04 -7.97
CA GLN A 159 -6.15 5.06 -7.35
C GLN A 159 -6.10 4.62 -5.87
N SER A 160 -5.06 5.05 -5.15
CA SER A 160 -4.88 4.72 -3.74
C SER A 160 -4.66 5.96 -2.90
N ALA A 161 -5.55 6.19 -1.94
CA ALA A 161 -5.28 7.07 -0.81
C ALA A 161 -4.39 6.33 0.19
N ASP A 162 -3.10 6.65 0.21
CA ASP A 162 -2.08 5.96 1.00
C ASP A 162 -1.08 6.94 1.64
N SER A 163 0.06 6.45 2.11
CA SER A 163 1.06 7.27 2.81
C SER A 163 1.54 8.49 2.03
N ARG A 164 1.43 8.49 0.71
CA ARG A 164 1.74 9.67 -0.11
C ARG A 164 0.81 10.85 0.20
N PHE A 165 -0.41 10.57 0.64
CA PHE A 165 -1.44 11.59 0.93
C PHE A 165 -1.45 12.02 2.39
N TRP A 166 -1.37 11.06 3.33
CA TRP A 166 -1.61 11.32 4.75
C TRP A 166 -0.43 10.98 5.66
N GLY A 167 0.70 10.54 5.10
CA GLY A 167 1.94 10.32 5.84
C GLY A 167 2.12 8.90 6.35
N PHE A 168 2.83 8.77 7.46
CA PHE A 168 3.25 7.50 8.00
C PHE A 168 2.17 6.82 8.84
N VAL A 169 2.22 5.48 8.86
CA VAL A 169 1.39 4.65 9.75
C VAL A 169 2.14 4.46 11.07
N PRO A 170 1.65 4.99 12.19
CA PRO A 170 2.23 4.69 13.49
C PRO A 170 2.09 3.20 13.83
N GLU A 171 3.08 2.61 14.48
CA GLU A 171 3.03 1.20 14.91
C GLU A 171 1.79 0.89 15.77
N GLU A 172 1.36 1.83 16.60
CA GLU A 172 0.18 1.68 17.46
C GLU A 172 -1.13 1.56 16.67
N ASN A 173 -1.16 1.99 15.41
CA ASN A 173 -2.33 1.89 14.55
C ASN A 173 -2.46 0.51 13.88
N LEU A 174 -1.42 -0.32 13.91
CA LEU A 174 -1.44 -1.64 13.30
C LEU A 174 -2.50 -2.53 13.94
N THR A 175 -3.26 -3.23 13.10
CA THR A 175 -4.29 -4.18 13.52
C THR A 175 -3.87 -5.63 13.25
N GLY A 176 -3.17 -5.88 12.13
CA GLY A 176 -2.68 -7.20 11.78
C GLY A 176 -2.22 -7.30 10.33
N ARG A 177 -1.77 -8.49 9.93
CA ARG A 177 -1.35 -8.82 8.58
C ARG A 177 -2.46 -9.54 7.82
N ALA A 178 -2.81 -9.05 6.63
CA ALA A 178 -3.68 -9.75 5.70
C ALA A 178 -2.85 -10.83 4.97
N PHE A 179 -3.34 -12.06 4.94
CA PHE A 179 -2.57 -13.18 4.40
C PHE A 179 -3.32 -14.05 3.40
N TYR A 180 -4.66 -13.87 3.30
CA TYR A 180 -5.47 -14.71 2.43
C TYR A 180 -6.75 -14.01 1.98
N VAL A 181 -7.08 -14.08 0.68
CA VAL A 181 -8.40 -13.72 0.14
C VAL A 181 -9.25 -15.00 0.17
N TRP A 182 -10.31 -15.03 0.98
CA TRP A 182 -11.09 -16.23 1.10
C TRP A 182 -12.38 -16.22 0.26
N MET A 183 -12.84 -15.03 -0.15
CA MET A 183 -14.07 -14.87 -0.92
C MET A 183 -14.05 -13.51 -1.63
N HIS A 184 -14.71 -13.41 -2.76
CA HIS A 184 -15.01 -12.14 -3.44
C HIS A 184 -16.52 -11.98 -3.60
N LYS A 185 -17.03 -10.78 -3.34
CA LYS A 185 -18.42 -10.42 -3.58
C LYS A 185 -18.48 -9.00 -4.15
N GLU A 186 -18.90 -8.88 -5.39
CA GLU A 186 -19.16 -7.57 -6.00
C GLU A 186 -20.22 -6.79 -5.22
N PRO A 187 -20.13 -5.44 -5.19
CA PRO A 187 -21.16 -4.61 -4.59
C PRO A 187 -22.54 -4.85 -5.22
N GLY A 188 -23.60 -4.81 -4.39
CA GLY A 188 -24.97 -5.02 -4.81
C GLY A 188 -25.49 -6.45 -4.58
N LEU A 189 -26.46 -6.89 -5.40
CA LEU A 189 -27.16 -8.19 -5.27
C LEU A 189 -26.43 -9.32 -6.01
N HIS A 190 -25.11 -9.37 -5.94
CA HIS A 190 -24.30 -10.43 -6.52
C HIS A 190 -24.05 -11.54 -5.49
N LEU A 191 -24.00 -12.79 -5.95
CA LEU A 191 -23.61 -13.92 -5.10
C LEU A 191 -22.08 -13.88 -4.88
N PRO A 192 -21.61 -14.29 -3.69
CA PRO A 192 -20.19 -14.48 -3.45
C PRO A 192 -19.60 -15.51 -4.41
N ASN A 193 -18.34 -15.29 -4.80
CA ASN A 193 -17.57 -16.25 -5.58
C ASN A 193 -16.18 -16.47 -4.96
N PHE A 194 -15.51 -17.54 -5.37
CA PHE A 194 -14.20 -17.94 -4.85
C PHE A 194 -13.10 -17.90 -5.91
N SER A 195 -13.34 -17.20 -7.04
CA SER A 195 -12.38 -17.14 -8.16
C SER A 195 -11.07 -16.47 -7.79
N ARG A 196 -11.09 -15.58 -6.78
CA ARG A 196 -9.92 -14.85 -6.26
C ARG A 196 -9.34 -15.45 -4.98
N ASN A 197 -9.83 -16.63 -4.59
CA ASN A 197 -9.39 -17.29 -3.38
C ASN A 197 -7.89 -17.64 -3.46
N GLY A 198 -7.09 -17.20 -2.51
CA GLY A 198 -5.65 -17.43 -2.53
C GLY A 198 -4.87 -16.66 -1.48
N LYS A 199 -3.58 -17.01 -1.36
CA LYS A 199 -2.65 -16.29 -0.49
C LYS A 199 -2.40 -14.89 -1.03
N ILE A 200 -2.17 -13.97 -0.12
CA ILE A 200 -1.73 -12.60 -0.40
C ILE A 200 -0.20 -12.59 -0.31
N ASP A 201 0.44 -12.34 -1.45
CA ASP A 201 1.88 -12.19 -1.57
C ASP A 201 2.27 -10.70 -1.57
#